data_830f826224ae8c44eef9f09304a35748
#
_entry.id   830f826224ae8c44eef9f09304a35748
#
_cell.length_a   1.000
_cell.length_b   1.000
_cell.length_c   1.000
_cell.angle_alpha   90.00
_cell.angle_beta   90.00
_cell.angle_gamma   90.00
#
_symmetry.space_group_name_H-M   'P 1'
#
loop_
_entity.id
_entity.type
_entity.pdbx_description
1 polymer ?
#
loop_
_entity_poly.entity_id
_entity_poly.type
_entity_poly.pdbx_seq_one_letter_code
_entity_poly.pdbx_strand_id
1 'polypeptide(L)'
;GVWNVPYISNIYLIKGSALRAELQEMDLFHHSKLDPDMAFCANIRQQDVFLFLTNRHAFGHLLSLDSYQTTHLHNDLWEVFSNPEDWKEKYIHENYTKALAGKMVEMPCPDVYWFPIFTETACDELVGEMEHYGQWSLGDNKDNRIQGGYENVPTIDIHMNQINFEREWHKFLVEYIAPMTEKLYPGYYTRAQFDLAFVVRYKPDEQPSLMPHHDASTFTINIALNRAGVDYEGGGWLFLPYNCSLRPPPKGWILLHPARLTHYLQGLPPTQGTRSLPLSFLHP
;
A
#
# COMPACT_ATOMS: atom_id res chain seq x y z
N GLY A 1 -18.65 6.70 17.70
CA GLY A 1 -19.51 6.97 18.85
C GLY A 1 -18.74 7.26 20.12
N VAL A 2 -19.48 7.42 21.21
CA VAL A 2 -18.94 7.54 22.56
C VAL A 2 -19.79 6.62 23.46
N TRP A 3 -19.12 5.79 24.25
CA TRP A 3 -19.79 4.83 25.13
C TRP A 3 -19.27 4.97 26.56
N ASN A 4 -20.18 4.95 27.53
CA ASN A 4 -19.80 4.81 28.91
C ASN A 4 -19.39 3.35 29.15
N VAL A 5 -18.20 3.15 29.68
CA VAL A 5 -17.64 1.81 29.94
C VAL A 5 -17.21 1.66 31.39
N PRO A 6 -17.29 0.45 31.94
CA PRO A 6 -16.90 0.19 33.32
C PRO A 6 -15.40 0.18 33.55
N TYR A 7 -14.62 -0.05 32.47
CA TYR A 7 -13.19 -0.31 32.53
C TYR A 7 -12.48 0.22 31.30
N ILE A 8 -11.31 0.83 31.50
CA ILE A 8 -10.37 1.25 30.47
C ILE A 8 -8.97 0.85 30.96
N SER A 9 -8.15 0.22 30.09
CA SER A 9 -6.77 -0.11 30.36
C SER A 9 -5.83 0.64 29.41
N ASN A 10 -4.57 0.67 29.74
CA ASN A 10 -3.42 1.11 28.97
C ASN A 10 -3.38 2.61 28.66
N ILE A 11 -4.28 3.16 27.84
CA ILE A 11 -4.19 4.55 27.36
C ILE A 11 -5.52 5.26 27.61
N TYR A 12 -5.46 6.37 28.35
CA TYR A 12 -6.63 7.22 28.60
C TYR A 12 -6.23 8.66 28.87
N LEU A 13 -7.17 9.57 28.69
CA LEU A 13 -7.03 10.99 29.02
C LEU A 13 -7.89 11.32 30.24
N ILE A 14 -7.30 12.03 31.20
CA ILE A 14 -8.03 12.52 32.37
C ILE A 14 -8.09 14.05 32.29
N LYS A 15 -9.29 14.59 32.54
CA LYS A 15 -9.46 16.04 32.66
C LYS A 15 -8.66 16.56 33.85
N GLY A 16 -7.73 17.48 33.64
CA GLY A 16 -6.82 17.97 34.68
C GLY A 16 -7.53 18.62 35.88
N SER A 17 -8.73 19.20 35.71
CA SER A 17 -9.53 19.69 36.80
C SER A 17 -10.09 18.57 37.70
N ALA A 18 -10.54 17.46 37.12
CA ALA A 18 -11.01 16.31 37.87
C ALA A 18 -9.87 15.69 38.69
N LEU A 19 -8.69 15.54 38.08
CA LEU A 19 -7.51 15.00 38.76
C LEU A 19 -7.09 15.86 39.96
N ARG A 20 -7.16 17.21 39.86
CA ARG A 20 -6.75 18.14 40.88
C ARG A 20 -7.81 18.45 41.96
N ALA A 21 -9.08 18.22 41.66
CA ALA A 21 -10.18 18.51 42.61
C ALA A 21 -10.77 17.26 43.20
N GLU A 22 -11.24 16.36 42.32
CA GLU A 22 -12.08 15.20 42.75
C GLU A 22 -11.23 13.99 43.14
N LEU A 23 -10.04 13.86 42.55
CA LEU A 23 -9.20 12.68 42.67
C LEU A 23 -7.89 12.89 43.42
N GLN A 24 -7.58 14.13 43.85
CA GLN A 24 -6.25 14.51 44.36
C GLN A 24 -5.83 13.77 45.63
N GLU A 25 -6.78 13.47 46.54
CA GLU A 25 -6.45 12.88 47.85
C GLU A 25 -6.74 11.35 47.88
N MET A 26 -7.00 10.74 46.73
CA MET A 26 -7.39 9.34 46.64
C MET A 26 -6.20 8.44 46.31
N ASP A 27 -6.16 7.27 46.93
CA ASP A 27 -5.31 6.15 46.48
C ASP A 27 -6.01 5.43 45.32
N LEU A 28 -5.83 5.97 44.12
CA LEU A 28 -6.59 5.59 42.93
C LEU A 28 -6.27 4.15 42.46
N PHE A 29 -5.06 3.69 42.69
CA PHE A 29 -4.56 2.42 42.14
C PHE A 29 -4.52 1.27 43.15
N HIS A 30 -4.97 1.51 44.38
CA HIS A 30 -4.96 0.49 45.41
C HIS A 30 -6.35 -0.09 45.65
N HIS A 31 -6.44 -1.42 45.66
CA HIS A 31 -7.61 -2.18 46.05
C HIS A 31 -7.20 -3.57 46.51
N SER A 32 -7.86 -4.10 47.56
CA SER A 32 -7.48 -5.39 48.19
C SER A 32 -7.66 -6.62 47.30
N LYS A 33 -8.39 -6.52 46.18
CA LYS A 33 -8.79 -7.67 45.31
C LYS A 33 -8.68 -7.38 43.81
N LEU A 34 -8.29 -6.18 43.42
CA LEU A 34 -8.24 -5.76 42.01
C LEU A 34 -6.83 -5.36 41.64
N ASP A 35 -6.47 -5.64 40.39
CA ASP A 35 -5.25 -5.10 39.79
C ASP A 35 -5.33 -3.58 39.70
N PRO A 36 -4.19 -2.86 39.63
CA PRO A 36 -4.13 -1.40 39.67
C PRO A 36 -5.04 -0.71 38.66
N ASP A 37 -5.12 -1.20 37.40
CA ASP A 37 -5.99 -0.62 36.37
C ASP A 37 -7.48 -0.78 36.69
N MET A 38 -7.85 -1.96 37.19
CA MET A 38 -9.22 -2.23 37.63
C MET A 38 -9.54 -1.43 38.90
N ALA A 39 -8.60 -1.31 39.84
CA ALA A 39 -8.73 -0.51 41.05
C ALA A 39 -8.97 0.96 40.70
N PHE A 40 -8.17 1.52 39.79
CA PHE A 40 -8.35 2.88 39.30
C PHE A 40 -9.77 3.09 38.76
N CYS A 41 -10.23 2.23 37.84
CA CYS A 41 -11.55 2.35 37.25
C CYS A 41 -12.69 2.23 38.29
N ALA A 42 -12.54 1.32 39.24
CA ALA A 42 -13.51 1.15 40.31
C ALA A 42 -13.56 2.36 41.26
N ASN A 43 -12.39 2.86 41.67
CA ASN A 43 -12.28 3.96 42.63
C ASN A 43 -12.82 5.27 42.08
N ILE A 44 -12.47 5.64 40.81
CA ILE A 44 -13.01 6.87 40.22
C ILE A 44 -14.53 6.82 40.00
N ARG A 45 -15.09 5.66 39.67
CA ARG A 45 -16.53 5.49 39.50
C ARG A 45 -17.31 5.66 40.83
N GLN A 46 -16.70 5.33 41.96
CA GLN A 46 -17.30 5.57 43.28
C GLN A 46 -17.38 7.09 43.59
N GLN A 47 -16.67 7.91 42.87
CA GLN A 47 -16.73 9.37 42.94
C GLN A 47 -17.54 10.00 41.81
N ASP A 48 -18.44 9.22 41.19
CA ASP A 48 -19.26 9.63 40.04
C ASP A 48 -18.48 10.13 38.83
N VAL A 49 -17.17 9.76 38.71
CA VAL A 49 -16.36 10.02 37.53
C VAL A 49 -16.48 8.85 36.56
N PHE A 50 -17.14 9.09 35.43
CA PHE A 50 -17.45 8.07 34.45
C PHE A 50 -16.37 8.00 33.36
N LEU A 51 -16.13 6.77 32.88
CA LEU A 51 -15.20 6.45 31.83
C LEU A 51 -15.92 6.34 30.48
N PHE A 52 -15.32 6.92 29.43
CA PHE A 52 -15.88 6.91 28.10
C PHE A 52 -14.86 6.42 27.09
N LEU A 53 -15.29 5.44 26.28
CA LEU A 53 -14.56 5.01 25.09
C LEU A 53 -15.08 5.79 23.88
N THR A 54 -14.16 6.23 23.02
CA THR A 54 -14.53 6.87 21.75
C THR A 54 -13.76 6.27 20.59
N ASN A 55 -14.44 6.08 19.45
CA ASN A 55 -13.83 5.73 18.16
C ASN A 55 -14.11 6.80 17.09
N ARG A 56 -14.36 8.05 17.51
CA ARG A 56 -14.60 9.17 16.57
C ARG A 56 -13.34 9.57 15.81
N HIS A 57 -12.20 9.34 16.39
CA HIS A 57 -10.91 9.64 15.81
C HIS A 57 -9.95 8.48 16.10
N ALA A 58 -9.23 8.06 15.10
CA ALA A 58 -8.08 7.20 15.30
C ALA A 58 -6.94 8.02 15.90
N PHE A 59 -6.36 7.56 17.01
CA PHE A 59 -5.23 8.21 17.68
C PHE A 59 -3.99 7.31 17.73
N GLY A 60 -4.14 6.06 17.35
CA GLY A 60 -3.11 5.05 17.30
C GLY A 60 -3.69 3.64 17.26
N HIS A 61 -2.86 2.68 16.99
CA HIS A 61 -3.19 1.26 17.07
C HIS A 61 -1.99 0.48 17.61
N LEU A 62 -2.23 -0.75 18.01
CA LEU A 62 -1.21 -1.62 18.56
C LEU A 62 -0.53 -2.38 17.45
N LEU A 63 0.78 -2.25 17.34
CA LEU A 63 1.60 -3.03 16.40
C LEU A 63 2.18 -4.27 17.10
N SER A 64 2.33 -5.36 16.33
CA SER A 64 3.07 -6.52 16.79
C SER A 64 4.56 -6.19 16.88
N LEU A 65 5.21 -6.58 17.99
CA LEU A 65 6.67 -6.45 18.13
C LEU A 65 7.43 -7.24 17.09
N ASP A 66 6.85 -8.34 16.59
CA ASP A 66 7.48 -9.20 15.59
C ASP A 66 7.58 -8.51 14.23
N SER A 67 6.68 -7.57 13.93
CA SER A 67 6.65 -6.80 12.68
C SER A 67 7.29 -5.42 12.82
N TYR A 68 7.50 -4.94 14.05
CA TYR A 68 8.00 -3.59 14.27
C TYR A 68 9.51 -3.49 14.08
N GLN A 69 9.94 -2.58 13.20
CA GLN A 69 11.35 -2.24 12.98
C GLN A 69 11.55 -0.72 13.04
N THR A 70 12.58 -0.29 13.73
CA THR A 70 12.92 1.14 13.86
C THR A 70 13.44 1.76 12.56
N THR A 71 13.77 0.93 11.58
CA THR A 71 14.24 1.33 10.25
C THR A 71 13.09 1.65 9.29
N HIS A 72 11.86 1.29 9.64
CA HIS A 72 10.67 1.60 8.85
C HIS A 72 10.00 2.88 9.33
N LEU A 73 9.53 3.67 8.39
CA LEU A 73 8.74 4.88 8.65
C LEU A 73 7.28 4.53 8.95
N HIS A 74 6.73 3.56 8.22
CA HIS A 74 5.33 3.14 8.28
C HIS A 74 5.22 1.64 8.55
N ASN A 75 5.47 1.21 9.78
CA ASN A 75 5.47 -0.20 10.17
C ASN A 75 4.16 -0.96 9.87
N ASP A 76 3.04 -0.26 9.79
CA ASP A 76 1.73 -0.81 9.45
C ASP A 76 1.70 -1.54 8.10
N LEU A 77 2.54 -1.13 7.14
CA LEU A 77 2.63 -1.80 5.84
C LEU A 77 2.99 -3.29 5.98
N TRP A 78 3.78 -3.64 7.00
CA TRP A 78 4.20 -5.03 7.29
C TRP A 78 3.19 -5.85 8.07
N GLU A 79 2.05 -5.24 8.51
CA GLU A 79 1.04 -5.91 9.33
C GLU A 79 0.05 -6.80 8.55
N VAL A 80 0.24 -7.00 7.27
CA VAL A 80 -0.66 -7.79 6.40
C VAL A 80 -0.90 -9.24 6.89
N PHE A 81 0.02 -9.80 7.67
CA PHE A 81 -0.11 -11.13 8.25
C PHE A 81 -0.68 -11.11 9.67
N SER A 82 -0.27 -10.15 10.48
CA SER A 82 -0.63 -10.07 11.91
C SER A 82 -1.97 -9.36 12.14
N ASN A 83 -2.30 -8.36 11.31
CA ASN A 83 -3.55 -7.59 11.39
C ASN A 83 -4.21 -7.40 10.00
N PRO A 84 -4.60 -8.50 9.33
CA PRO A 84 -5.03 -8.45 7.92
C PRO A 84 -6.29 -7.61 7.68
N GLU A 85 -7.22 -7.55 8.63
CA GLU A 85 -8.46 -6.77 8.48
C GLU A 85 -8.18 -5.26 8.61
N ASP A 86 -7.38 -4.85 9.61
CA ASP A 86 -6.98 -3.44 9.79
C ASP A 86 -6.11 -2.99 8.61
N TRP A 87 -5.20 -3.86 8.15
CA TRP A 87 -4.38 -3.63 6.97
C TRP A 87 -5.23 -3.40 5.73
N LYS A 88 -6.23 -4.24 5.51
CA LYS A 88 -7.18 -4.14 4.41
C LYS A 88 -8.00 -2.84 4.48
N GLU A 89 -8.53 -2.51 5.66
CA GLU A 89 -9.32 -1.28 5.86
C GLU A 89 -8.47 -0.03 5.58
N LYS A 90 -7.20 -0.04 5.98
CA LYS A 90 -6.29 1.08 5.80
C LYS A 90 -5.79 1.22 4.36
N TYR A 91 -5.45 0.11 3.69
CA TYR A 91 -4.66 0.12 2.46
C TYR A 91 -5.40 -0.30 1.20
N ILE A 92 -6.44 -1.13 1.30
CA ILE A 92 -7.21 -1.55 0.12
C ILE A 92 -8.36 -0.58 -0.13
N HIS A 93 -8.48 -0.15 -1.38
CA HIS A 93 -9.49 0.80 -1.81
C HIS A 93 -10.92 0.27 -1.54
N GLU A 94 -11.79 1.08 -0.97
CA GLU A 94 -13.18 0.71 -0.63
C GLU A 94 -13.99 0.12 -1.81
N ASN A 95 -13.66 0.52 -3.03
CA ASN A 95 -14.31 0.06 -4.25
C ASN A 95 -13.66 -1.21 -4.85
N TYR A 96 -12.62 -1.78 -4.25
CA TYR A 96 -12.00 -3.02 -4.74
C TYR A 96 -13.01 -4.16 -4.87
N THR A 97 -13.89 -4.33 -3.89
CA THR A 97 -14.95 -5.35 -3.95
C THR A 97 -15.91 -5.13 -5.12
N LYS A 98 -16.19 -3.88 -5.47
CA LYS A 98 -16.99 -3.54 -6.67
C LYS A 98 -16.22 -3.87 -7.95
N ALA A 99 -14.92 -3.60 -7.98
CA ALA A 99 -14.06 -3.99 -9.10
C ALA A 99 -14.01 -5.51 -9.25
N LEU A 100 -13.82 -6.23 -8.15
CA LEU A 100 -13.88 -7.70 -8.15
C LEU A 100 -15.26 -8.22 -8.60
N ALA A 101 -16.34 -7.49 -8.36
CA ALA A 101 -17.67 -7.79 -8.93
C ALA A 101 -17.84 -7.34 -10.41
N GLY A 102 -16.82 -6.73 -11.03
CA GLY A 102 -16.83 -6.29 -12.43
C GLY A 102 -17.50 -4.95 -12.68
N LYS A 103 -17.74 -4.13 -11.65
CA LYS A 103 -18.50 -2.88 -11.80
C LYS A 103 -17.63 -1.62 -11.94
N MET A 104 -16.35 -1.70 -11.62
CA MET A 104 -15.39 -0.58 -11.67
C MET A 104 -14.09 -1.02 -12.32
N VAL A 105 -14.22 -1.79 -13.40
CA VAL A 105 -13.10 -2.21 -14.23
C VAL A 105 -13.30 -1.56 -15.59
N GLU A 106 -12.27 -0.90 -16.07
CA GLU A 106 -12.24 -0.30 -17.39
C GLU A 106 -11.20 -1.02 -18.25
N MET A 107 -11.46 -1.13 -19.56
CA MET A 107 -10.54 -1.70 -20.55
C MET A 107 -10.19 -0.61 -21.58
N PRO A 108 -9.24 0.29 -21.23
CA PRO A 108 -8.92 1.42 -22.09
C PRO A 108 -8.16 1.08 -23.38
N CYS A 109 -7.45 -0.06 -23.39
CA CYS A 109 -6.83 -0.66 -24.58
C CYS A 109 -7.19 -2.15 -24.65
N PRO A 110 -7.03 -2.82 -25.79
CA PRO A 110 -7.30 -4.25 -25.89
C PRO A 110 -6.54 -5.05 -24.84
N ASP A 111 -7.27 -5.83 -24.05
CA ASP A 111 -6.77 -6.67 -22.96
C ASP A 111 -5.96 -5.94 -21.87
N VAL A 112 -6.06 -4.64 -21.80
CA VAL A 112 -5.44 -3.80 -20.76
C VAL A 112 -6.54 -3.30 -19.84
N TYR A 113 -6.44 -3.63 -18.57
CA TYR A 113 -7.46 -3.29 -17.58
C TYR A 113 -6.90 -2.38 -16.50
N TRP A 114 -7.72 -1.44 -16.02
CA TRP A 114 -7.44 -0.68 -14.82
C TRP A 114 -8.62 -0.67 -13.86
N PHE A 115 -8.31 -0.65 -12.58
CA PHE A 115 -9.29 -0.68 -11.51
C PHE A 115 -8.68 -0.16 -10.18
N PRO A 116 -9.52 0.28 -9.22
CA PRO A 116 -9.03 0.74 -7.92
C PRO A 116 -8.50 -0.44 -7.09
N ILE A 117 -7.31 -0.27 -6.48
CA ILE A 117 -6.67 -1.27 -5.64
C ILE A 117 -6.19 -0.71 -4.30
N PHE A 118 -5.50 0.42 -4.28
CA PHE A 118 -4.96 1.04 -3.09
C PHE A 118 -5.70 2.30 -2.68
N THR A 119 -5.76 2.55 -1.37
CA THR A 119 -6.10 3.87 -0.83
C THR A 119 -5.00 4.88 -1.12
N GLU A 120 -5.31 6.17 -1.03
CA GLU A 120 -4.28 7.21 -1.15
C GLU A 120 -3.23 7.08 -0.03
N THR A 121 -3.65 6.68 1.18
CA THR A 121 -2.74 6.41 2.31
C THR A 121 -1.73 5.32 1.98
N ALA A 122 -2.16 4.20 1.37
CA ALA A 122 -1.24 3.15 0.93
C ALA A 122 -0.19 3.68 -0.04
N CYS A 123 -0.62 4.52 -0.99
CA CYS A 123 0.27 5.13 -1.97
C CYS A 123 1.29 6.05 -1.31
N ASP A 124 0.85 6.93 -0.41
CA ASP A 124 1.71 7.91 0.26
C ASP A 124 2.72 7.23 1.20
N GLU A 125 2.27 6.25 1.97
CA GLU A 125 3.13 5.51 2.89
C GLU A 125 4.15 4.65 2.14
N LEU A 126 3.78 4.01 1.02
CA LEU A 126 4.73 3.25 0.21
C LEU A 126 5.78 4.15 -0.45
N VAL A 127 5.38 5.30 -0.99
CA VAL A 127 6.34 6.30 -1.50
C VAL A 127 7.24 6.79 -0.36
N GLY A 128 6.67 7.07 0.81
CA GLY A 128 7.42 7.50 1.99
C GLY A 128 8.50 6.49 2.41
N GLU A 129 8.18 5.20 2.40
CA GLU A 129 9.17 4.14 2.70
C GLU A 129 10.28 4.08 1.65
N MET A 130 9.96 4.19 0.36
CA MET A 130 10.97 4.19 -0.70
C MET A 130 11.91 5.40 -0.60
N GLU A 131 11.37 6.59 -0.35
CA GLU A 131 12.18 7.80 -0.18
C GLU A 131 12.97 7.78 1.15
N HIS A 132 12.43 7.18 2.20
CA HIS A 132 13.13 6.99 3.48
C HIS A 132 14.31 6.03 3.32
N TYR A 133 14.13 4.93 2.63
CA TYR A 133 15.21 4.01 2.27
C TYR A 133 16.27 4.68 1.39
N GLY A 134 15.86 5.46 0.40
CA GLY A 134 16.66 6.40 -0.37
C GLY A 134 17.75 5.81 -1.26
N GLN A 135 17.94 4.48 -1.30
CA GLN A 135 18.98 3.84 -2.11
C GLN A 135 18.43 3.44 -3.48
N TRP A 136 18.06 4.44 -4.26
CA TRP A 136 17.61 4.26 -5.63
C TRP A 136 18.74 3.75 -6.53
N SER A 137 18.43 2.84 -7.46
CA SER A 137 19.38 2.41 -8.47
C SER A 137 19.79 3.57 -9.38
N LEU A 138 20.94 3.45 -10.05
CA LEU A 138 21.45 4.50 -10.93
C LEU A 138 20.93 4.39 -12.38
N GLY A 139 20.00 3.47 -12.65
CA GLY A 139 19.46 3.25 -13.99
C GLY A 139 20.43 2.56 -14.96
N ASP A 140 21.50 1.95 -14.47
CA ASP A 140 22.51 1.23 -15.22
C ASP A 140 22.53 -0.28 -14.94
N ASN A 141 21.58 -0.76 -14.13
CA ASN A 141 21.47 -2.16 -13.77
C ASN A 141 21.13 -3.01 -15.01
N LYS A 142 22.06 -3.90 -15.36
CA LYS A 142 21.82 -4.94 -16.37
C LYS A 142 21.50 -6.23 -15.65
N ASP A 143 20.29 -6.74 -15.82
CA ASP A 143 19.96 -8.07 -15.31
C ASP A 143 20.61 -9.14 -16.20
N ASN A 144 21.69 -9.73 -15.67
CA ASN A 144 22.42 -10.79 -16.37
C ASN A 144 21.63 -12.11 -16.50
N ARG A 145 20.47 -12.21 -15.84
CA ARG A 145 19.55 -13.36 -15.96
C ARG A 145 18.71 -13.27 -17.23
N ILE A 146 18.55 -12.09 -17.79
CA ILE A 146 17.81 -11.84 -19.03
C ILE A 146 18.71 -12.23 -20.22
N GLN A 147 18.61 -13.49 -20.63
CA GLN A 147 19.27 -14.00 -21.85
C GLN A 147 18.23 -14.25 -22.94
N GLY A 148 18.61 -14.00 -24.18
CA GLY A 148 17.84 -14.48 -25.33
C GLY A 148 16.78 -13.56 -25.89
N GLY A 149 17.03 -12.27 -26.01
CA GLY A 149 16.22 -11.38 -26.84
C GLY A 149 15.17 -10.55 -26.11
N TYR A 150 15.15 -10.56 -24.79
CA TYR A 150 14.43 -9.56 -24.02
C TYR A 150 15.27 -8.27 -23.93
N GLU A 151 14.60 -7.16 -24.12
CA GLU A 151 15.24 -5.86 -24.03
C GLU A 151 15.53 -5.56 -22.55
N ASN A 152 16.79 -5.28 -22.27
CA ASN A 152 17.19 -4.82 -20.95
C ASN A 152 16.95 -3.31 -20.87
N VAL A 153 15.84 -2.92 -20.24
CA VAL A 153 15.45 -1.53 -20.10
C VAL A 153 15.79 -1.06 -18.67
N PRO A 154 16.84 -0.28 -18.49
CA PRO A 154 17.26 0.16 -17.17
C PRO A 154 16.22 1.09 -16.56
N THR A 155 15.99 0.93 -15.25
CA THR A 155 15.09 1.73 -14.44
C THR A 155 15.80 2.32 -13.22
N ILE A 156 15.34 3.47 -12.76
CA ILE A 156 15.70 3.97 -11.42
C ILE A 156 14.66 3.40 -10.46
N ASP A 157 15.07 2.46 -9.64
CA ASP A 157 14.17 1.64 -8.84
C ASP A 157 14.72 1.27 -7.47
N ILE A 158 13.80 0.80 -6.62
CA ILE A 158 14.08 0.09 -5.37
C ILE A 158 13.25 -1.19 -5.39
N HIS A 159 13.91 -2.33 -5.19
CA HIS A 159 13.25 -3.63 -5.13
C HIS A 159 12.59 -3.85 -3.77
N MET A 160 11.46 -4.57 -3.75
CA MET A 160 10.72 -4.86 -2.51
C MET A 160 11.54 -5.65 -1.49
N ASN A 161 12.46 -6.51 -1.94
CA ASN A 161 13.36 -7.26 -1.07
C ASN A 161 14.41 -6.38 -0.38
N GLN A 162 14.78 -5.24 -0.97
CA GLN A 162 15.76 -4.32 -0.37
C GLN A 162 15.22 -3.64 0.89
N ILE A 163 13.90 -3.47 0.96
CA ILE A 163 13.21 -2.93 2.15
C ILE A 163 12.54 -4.02 3.00
N ASN A 164 12.86 -5.30 2.76
CA ASN A 164 12.25 -6.46 3.41
C ASN A 164 10.71 -6.52 3.28
N PHE A 165 10.15 -6.06 2.16
CA PHE A 165 8.70 -6.02 1.90
C PHE A 165 8.23 -7.07 0.88
N GLU A 166 9.09 -7.93 0.42
CA GLU A 166 8.80 -8.91 -0.64
C GLU A 166 7.72 -9.92 -0.23
N ARG A 167 7.78 -10.40 1.03
CA ARG A 167 6.83 -11.38 1.56
C ARG A 167 5.42 -10.78 1.71
N GLU A 168 5.34 -9.57 2.21
CA GLU A 168 4.10 -8.81 2.39
C GLU A 168 3.50 -8.46 1.03
N TRP A 169 4.35 -8.04 0.09
CA TRP A 169 3.95 -7.78 -1.28
C TRP A 169 3.40 -9.04 -1.98
N HIS A 170 4.05 -10.20 -1.80
CA HIS A 170 3.53 -11.46 -2.32
C HIS A 170 2.15 -11.82 -1.74
N LYS A 171 1.97 -11.63 -0.45
CA LYS A 171 0.66 -11.81 0.21
C LYS A 171 -0.41 -10.93 -0.43
N PHE A 172 -0.10 -9.66 -0.67
CA PHE A 172 -0.98 -8.74 -1.39
C PHE A 172 -1.30 -9.25 -2.81
N LEU A 173 -0.31 -9.69 -3.57
CA LEU A 173 -0.54 -10.22 -4.93
C LEU A 173 -1.47 -11.43 -4.92
N VAL A 174 -1.27 -12.38 -4.01
CA VAL A 174 -2.10 -13.59 -3.89
C VAL A 174 -3.54 -13.24 -3.50
N GLU A 175 -3.75 -12.34 -2.57
CA GLU A 175 -5.08 -12.04 -2.03
C GLU A 175 -5.91 -11.09 -2.89
N TYR A 176 -5.25 -10.15 -3.58
CA TYR A 176 -5.96 -9.09 -4.29
C TYR A 176 -5.75 -9.09 -5.80
N ILE A 177 -4.59 -9.51 -6.29
CA ILE A 177 -4.29 -9.46 -7.72
C ILE A 177 -4.63 -10.78 -8.43
N ALA A 178 -4.30 -11.92 -7.84
CA ALA A 178 -4.62 -13.21 -8.45
C ALA A 178 -6.12 -13.39 -8.74
N PRO A 179 -7.06 -13.08 -7.82
CA PRO A 179 -8.49 -13.18 -8.12
C PRO A 179 -8.96 -12.26 -9.24
N MET A 180 -8.36 -11.08 -9.38
CA MET A 180 -8.67 -10.17 -10.47
C MET A 180 -8.12 -10.67 -11.79
N THR A 181 -6.90 -11.22 -11.81
CA THR A 181 -6.29 -11.79 -13.01
C THR A 181 -7.12 -12.97 -13.55
N GLU A 182 -7.54 -13.90 -12.67
CA GLU A 182 -8.39 -15.01 -13.04
C GLU A 182 -9.73 -14.57 -13.64
N LYS A 183 -10.28 -13.50 -13.09
CA LYS A 183 -11.54 -12.94 -13.57
C LYS A 183 -11.41 -12.25 -14.91
N LEU A 184 -10.36 -11.46 -15.10
CA LEU A 184 -10.17 -10.64 -16.30
C LEU A 184 -9.61 -11.43 -17.47
N TYR A 185 -8.87 -12.50 -17.18
CA TYR A 185 -8.30 -13.41 -18.20
C TYR A 185 -8.71 -14.86 -17.91
N PRO A 186 -9.96 -15.24 -18.22
CA PRO A 186 -10.49 -16.56 -17.92
C PRO A 186 -9.63 -17.67 -18.54
N GLY A 187 -9.28 -18.67 -17.75
CA GLY A 187 -8.42 -19.78 -18.18
C GLY A 187 -6.94 -19.60 -17.84
N TYR A 188 -6.54 -18.42 -17.35
CA TYR A 188 -5.21 -18.19 -16.81
C TYR A 188 -5.28 -18.16 -15.29
N TYR A 189 -4.86 -19.26 -14.68
CA TYR A 189 -4.76 -19.37 -13.23
C TYR A 189 -3.35 -18.94 -12.82
N THR A 190 -3.24 -17.79 -12.18
CA THR A 190 -1.97 -17.37 -11.64
C THR A 190 -1.88 -17.71 -10.15
N ARG A 191 -0.76 -18.28 -9.73
CA ARG A 191 -0.41 -18.41 -8.32
C ARG A 191 0.18 -17.13 -7.75
N ALA A 192 0.14 -16.06 -8.54
CA ALA A 192 0.79 -14.79 -8.27
C ALA A 192 2.29 -14.96 -7.95
N GLN A 193 2.93 -15.98 -8.52
CA GLN A 193 4.37 -16.05 -8.48
C GLN A 193 4.92 -14.85 -9.24
N PHE A 194 5.88 -14.17 -8.65
CA PHE A 194 6.54 -13.05 -9.28
C PHE A 194 8.05 -13.26 -9.23
N ASP A 195 8.72 -12.94 -10.33
CA ASP A 195 10.17 -12.99 -10.40
C ASP A 195 10.79 -11.67 -9.95
N LEU A 196 10.02 -10.59 -10.06
CA LEU A 196 10.50 -9.24 -9.81
C LEU A 196 9.37 -8.34 -9.31
N ALA A 197 9.62 -7.64 -8.22
CA ALA A 197 8.75 -6.60 -7.68
C ALA A 197 9.59 -5.41 -7.21
N PHE A 198 9.34 -4.24 -7.77
CA PHE A 198 10.12 -3.03 -7.50
C PHE A 198 9.26 -1.78 -7.69
N VAL A 199 9.69 -0.68 -7.10
CA VAL A 199 9.11 0.65 -7.34
C VAL A 199 10.04 1.43 -8.25
N VAL A 200 9.51 1.86 -9.40
CA VAL A 200 10.23 2.72 -10.36
C VAL A 200 9.91 4.18 -10.08
N ARG A 201 10.90 5.02 -10.22
CA ARG A 201 10.78 6.47 -10.14
C ARG A 201 11.15 7.13 -11.47
N TYR A 202 10.22 7.94 -11.99
CA TYR A 202 10.44 8.76 -13.18
C TYR A 202 10.49 10.23 -12.82
N LYS A 203 11.52 10.92 -13.28
CA LYS A 203 11.67 12.37 -13.21
C LYS A 203 12.22 12.90 -14.53
N PRO A 204 11.85 14.13 -14.96
CA PRO A 204 12.34 14.71 -16.21
C PRO A 204 13.84 14.85 -16.29
N ASP A 205 14.52 15.07 -15.16
CA ASP A 205 15.95 15.30 -15.02
C ASP A 205 16.77 14.05 -14.66
N GLU A 206 16.10 12.91 -14.41
CA GLU A 206 16.77 11.62 -14.12
C GLU A 206 16.50 10.63 -15.26
N GLN A 207 15.52 9.74 -15.07
CA GLN A 207 15.02 8.81 -16.08
C GLN A 207 13.58 9.17 -16.43
N PRO A 208 13.34 9.88 -17.53
CA PRO A 208 11.99 10.37 -17.83
C PRO A 208 11.07 9.30 -18.44
N SER A 209 11.61 8.29 -19.12
CA SER A 209 10.82 7.34 -19.90
C SER A 209 11.46 5.97 -19.98
N LEU A 210 10.66 4.98 -20.37
CA LEU A 210 11.17 3.68 -20.83
C LEU A 210 11.05 3.57 -22.34
N MET A 211 12.09 3.06 -22.97
CA MET A 211 12.06 2.72 -24.39
C MET A 211 11.01 1.64 -24.65
N PRO A 212 10.50 1.52 -25.90
CA PRO A 212 9.60 0.43 -26.26
C PRO A 212 10.21 -0.94 -25.95
N HIS A 213 9.46 -1.79 -25.26
CA HIS A 213 9.88 -3.13 -24.84
C HIS A 213 8.71 -4.07 -24.60
N HIS A 214 8.99 -5.36 -24.50
CA HIS A 214 8.08 -6.34 -23.92
C HIS A 214 8.54 -6.67 -22.50
N ASP A 215 7.63 -6.71 -21.56
CA ASP A 215 7.94 -7.25 -20.24
C ASP A 215 8.15 -8.76 -20.30
N ALA A 216 9.05 -9.27 -19.48
CA ALA A 216 9.42 -10.70 -19.46
C ALA A 216 8.39 -11.60 -18.74
N SER A 217 7.26 -11.07 -18.33
CA SER A 217 6.20 -11.73 -17.55
C SER A 217 5.05 -12.23 -18.40
N THR A 218 4.17 -13.02 -17.81
CA THR A 218 2.87 -13.36 -18.42
C THR A 218 1.92 -12.18 -18.30
N PHE A 219 1.83 -11.59 -17.11
CA PHE A 219 1.10 -10.36 -16.86
C PHE A 219 1.98 -9.38 -16.10
N THR A 220 1.81 -8.11 -16.39
CA THR A 220 2.46 -7.03 -15.65
C THR A 220 1.41 -6.18 -14.94
N ILE A 221 1.71 -5.81 -13.72
CA ILE A 221 0.95 -4.80 -12.98
C ILE A 221 1.77 -3.54 -12.78
N ASN A 222 1.09 -2.41 -12.86
CA ASN A 222 1.62 -1.09 -12.52
C ASN A 222 0.58 -0.36 -11.68
N ILE A 223 0.95 0.16 -10.51
CA ILE A 223 0.03 0.91 -9.65
C ILE A 223 0.45 2.38 -9.62
N ALA A 224 -0.49 3.30 -9.82
CA ALA A 224 -0.19 4.73 -9.74
C ALA A 224 -0.08 5.18 -8.29
N LEU A 225 1.12 5.52 -7.82
CA LEU A 225 1.33 6.01 -6.45
C LEU A 225 1.17 7.53 -6.32
N ASN A 226 1.27 8.25 -7.42
CA ASN A 226 1.17 9.72 -7.45
C ASN A 226 -0.04 10.17 -8.27
N ARG A 227 -0.52 11.37 -8.00
CA ARG A 227 -1.67 11.98 -8.68
C ARG A 227 -1.20 12.80 -9.87
N ALA A 228 -1.56 12.36 -11.09
CA ALA A 228 -1.32 13.14 -12.29
C ALA A 228 -2.08 14.49 -12.24
N GLY A 229 -1.45 15.56 -12.70
CA GLY A 229 -1.98 16.92 -12.61
C GLY A 229 -1.78 17.61 -11.26
N VAL A 230 -1.20 16.91 -10.27
CA VAL A 230 -0.89 17.45 -8.92
C VAL A 230 0.57 17.19 -8.57
N ASP A 231 0.98 15.93 -8.52
CA ASP A 231 2.33 15.52 -8.14
C ASP A 231 3.28 15.54 -9.35
N TYR A 232 2.73 15.34 -10.54
CA TYR A 232 3.47 15.36 -11.80
C TYR A 232 2.54 15.66 -12.97
N GLU A 233 3.14 16.10 -14.10
CA GLU A 233 2.46 16.31 -15.38
C GLU A 233 2.98 15.34 -16.43
N GLY A 234 2.12 14.98 -17.42
CA GLY A 234 2.46 14.05 -18.49
C GLY A 234 2.44 12.59 -18.04
N GLY A 235 3.35 11.77 -18.57
CA GLY A 235 3.40 10.34 -18.29
C GLY A 235 2.33 9.52 -19.02
N GLY A 236 2.21 8.25 -18.66
CA GLY A 236 1.28 7.30 -19.26
C GLY A 236 1.99 6.16 -19.97
N TRP A 237 1.28 5.48 -20.86
CA TRP A 237 1.78 4.35 -21.64
C TRP A 237 1.33 4.43 -23.08
N LEU A 238 2.14 3.92 -24.00
CA LEU A 238 1.76 3.70 -25.39
C LEU A 238 1.90 2.20 -25.69
N PHE A 239 0.81 1.54 -26.03
CA PHE A 239 0.80 0.16 -26.54
C PHE A 239 0.90 0.22 -28.07
N LEU A 240 2.10 0.01 -28.58
CA LEU A 240 2.42 0.22 -29.99
C LEU A 240 1.61 -0.67 -30.94
N PRO A 241 1.41 -2.00 -30.69
CA PRO A 241 0.68 -2.87 -31.61
C PRO A 241 -0.77 -2.45 -31.80
N TYR A 242 -1.35 -1.75 -30.83
CA TYR A 242 -2.74 -1.31 -30.84
C TYR A 242 -2.89 0.18 -31.16
N ASN A 243 -1.78 0.90 -31.32
CA ASN A 243 -1.74 2.37 -31.43
C ASN A 243 -2.61 3.03 -30.33
N CYS A 244 -2.53 2.50 -29.12
CA CYS A 244 -3.34 2.88 -28.00
C CYS A 244 -2.49 3.61 -26.95
N SER A 245 -2.76 4.92 -26.77
CA SER A 245 -2.09 5.75 -25.78
C SER A 245 -2.98 5.95 -24.56
N LEU A 246 -2.42 5.62 -23.38
CA LEU A 246 -3.11 5.77 -22.10
C LEU A 246 -2.53 6.93 -21.31
N ARG A 247 -3.41 7.74 -20.75
CA ARG A 247 -3.06 8.69 -19.69
C ARG A 247 -2.83 7.92 -18.39
N PRO A 248 -2.11 8.50 -17.42
CA PRO A 248 -1.99 7.87 -16.10
C PRO A 248 -3.37 7.66 -15.46
N PRO A 249 -3.63 6.47 -14.85
CA PRO A 249 -4.85 6.25 -14.10
C PRO A 249 -4.86 7.09 -12.81
N PRO A 250 -6.01 7.18 -12.12
CA PRO A 250 -6.09 7.80 -10.81
C PRO A 250 -5.10 7.18 -9.81
N LYS A 251 -4.62 7.96 -8.83
CA LYS A 251 -3.78 7.49 -7.73
C LYS A 251 -4.47 6.32 -7.02
N GLY A 252 -3.71 5.27 -6.73
CA GLY A 252 -4.21 4.03 -6.13
C GLY A 252 -4.86 3.05 -7.12
N TRP A 253 -4.95 3.40 -8.41
CA TRP A 253 -5.42 2.48 -9.43
C TRP A 253 -4.28 1.68 -10.05
N ILE A 254 -4.59 0.44 -10.37
CA ILE A 254 -3.69 -0.50 -11.03
C ILE A 254 -3.98 -0.56 -12.52
N LEU A 255 -2.92 -0.67 -13.31
CA LEU A 255 -2.94 -1.10 -14.70
C LEU A 255 -2.46 -2.56 -14.74
N LEU A 256 -3.28 -3.45 -15.27
CA LEU A 256 -2.98 -4.87 -15.46
C LEU A 256 -3.06 -5.20 -16.94
N HIS A 257 -2.03 -5.80 -17.50
CA HIS A 257 -1.98 -6.17 -18.91
C HIS A 257 -1.17 -7.45 -19.16
N PRO A 258 -1.45 -8.19 -20.25
CA PRO A 258 -0.54 -9.22 -20.75
C PRO A 258 0.79 -8.59 -21.14
N ALA A 259 1.87 -9.34 -21.03
CA ALA A 259 3.22 -8.79 -21.22
C ALA A 259 3.93 -9.39 -22.45
N ARG A 260 4.30 -10.67 -22.39
CA ARG A 260 5.06 -11.34 -23.45
C ARG A 260 4.32 -11.34 -24.78
N LEU A 261 5.02 -11.04 -25.86
CA LEU A 261 4.63 -11.23 -27.27
C LEU A 261 3.50 -10.32 -27.78
N THR A 262 2.58 -9.87 -26.95
CA THR A 262 1.35 -9.20 -27.41
C THR A 262 1.31 -7.71 -27.09
N HIS A 263 1.92 -7.27 -25.98
CA HIS A 263 1.82 -5.91 -25.50
C HIS A 263 3.19 -5.22 -25.48
N TYR A 264 3.71 -4.91 -26.69
CA TYR A 264 4.88 -4.05 -26.85
C TYR A 264 4.53 -2.65 -26.42
N LEU A 265 5.15 -2.16 -25.35
CA LEU A 265 4.76 -0.92 -24.70
C LEU A 265 5.92 0.04 -24.52
N GLN A 266 5.58 1.31 -24.42
CA GLN A 266 6.50 2.41 -24.07
C GLN A 266 5.95 3.15 -22.86
N GLY A 267 6.82 3.40 -21.86
CA GLY A 267 6.52 4.33 -20.79
C GLY A 267 6.72 5.78 -21.26
N LEU A 268 5.68 6.59 -21.19
CA LEU A 268 5.72 7.99 -21.60
C LEU A 268 6.30 8.88 -20.50
N PRO A 269 7.09 9.92 -20.86
CA PRO A 269 7.77 10.75 -19.88
C PRO A 269 6.82 11.68 -19.13
N PRO A 270 7.00 11.88 -17.81
CA PRO A 270 6.49 13.04 -17.13
C PRO A 270 7.24 14.30 -17.64
N THR A 271 6.54 15.42 -17.69
CA THR A 271 7.09 16.71 -18.08
C THR A 271 7.52 17.54 -16.88
N GLN A 272 6.89 17.29 -15.72
CA GLN A 272 7.20 17.90 -14.43
C GLN A 272 6.93 16.92 -13.29
N GLY A 273 7.58 17.12 -12.15
CA GLY A 273 7.33 16.38 -10.92
C GLY A 273 7.90 14.97 -10.91
N THR A 274 7.40 14.16 -9.97
CA THR A 274 7.86 12.79 -9.76
C THR A 274 6.71 11.80 -9.93
N ARG A 275 6.91 10.78 -10.76
CA ARG A 275 5.97 9.68 -10.97
C ARG A 275 6.59 8.39 -10.44
N SER A 276 5.95 7.76 -9.45
CA SER A 276 6.38 6.49 -8.86
C SER A 276 5.35 5.39 -9.11
N LEU A 277 5.82 4.21 -9.47
CA LEU A 277 5.00 3.05 -9.80
C LEU A 277 5.60 1.78 -9.20
N PRO A 278 4.91 1.05 -8.32
CA PRO A 278 5.24 -0.34 -8.08
C PRO A 278 4.88 -1.16 -9.32
N LEU A 279 5.82 -1.98 -9.70
CA LEU A 279 5.73 -2.85 -10.86
C LEU A 279 6.00 -4.29 -10.41
N SER A 280 5.24 -5.24 -10.92
CA SER A 280 5.50 -6.66 -10.68
C SER A 280 5.22 -7.49 -11.92
N PHE A 281 6.12 -8.44 -12.15
CA PHE A 281 6.06 -9.43 -13.21
C PHE A 281 5.43 -10.71 -12.67
N LEU A 282 4.24 -11.03 -13.14
CA LEU A 282 3.44 -12.16 -12.67
C LEU A 282 3.54 -13.34 -13.63
N HIS A 283 3.66 -14.53 -13.05
CA HIS A 283 3.69 -15.80 -13.78
C HIS A 283 2.58 -16.73 -13.29
N PRO A 284 2.18 -17.75 -14.11
CA PRO A 284 1.20 -18.75 -13.72
C PRO A 284 1.58 -19.53 -12.49
#